data_87e700f47399a7aab9a8c70e5177b4d3
#
_entry.id   87e700f47399a7aab9a8c70e5177b4d3
#
_cell.length_a   1.000
_cell.length_b   1.000
_cell.length_c   1.000
_cell.angle_alpha   90.00
_cell.angle_beta   90.00
_cell.angle_gamma   90.00
#
_symmetry.space_group_name_H-M   'P 1'
#
loop_
_entity.id
_entity.type
_entity.pdbx_description
1 polymer ?
#
loop_
_entity_poly.entity_id
_entity_poly.type
_entity_poly.pdbx_seq_one_letter_code
_entity_poly.pdbx_strand_id
1 'polypeptide(L)'
;MSPAKKIPARARRAAVSRESKETQLRCEISLEPGGANVVDTGLPFLDHMLEQTSRYAGFSMRMDGRGDIEIDEHHLTEDAGIVLGQALSQALGDRVGIVRFGSAYAPLDEALSRVVIDLCKRPYCEVNDQGKLRGRSGSYAVENLVEFFRAFSIHAGATLHVDYIRGRDRHHVAESMFKALGLALRDAVAMGGGGVPSTKGLL
;
A
#
# COMPACT_ATOMS: atom_id res chain seq x y z
N MET A 1 22.97 -6.84 36.93
CA MET A 1 22.32 -6.51 35.63
C MET A 1 20.85 -6.93 35.71
N SER A 2 19.94 -5.95 35.82
CA SER A 2 18.50 -6.24 35.88
C SER A 2 18.01 -6.71 34.51
N PRO A 3 17.18 -7.76 34.42
CA PRO A 3 16.65 -8.19 33.14
C PRO A 3 15.73 -7.10 32.57
N ALA A 4 16.01 -6.70 31.35
CA ALA A 4 15.15 -5.77 30.61
C ALA A 4 13.72 -6.32 30.58
N LYS A 5 12.74 -5.56 31.12
CA LYS A 5 11.31 -5.88 30.99
C LYS A 5 10.97 -6.01 29.49
N LYS A 6 10.64 -7.23 29.06
CA LYS A 6 10.02 -7.43 27.74
C LYS A 6 8.72 -6.63 27.72
N ILE A 7 8.69 -5.53 26.99
CA ILE A 7 7.46 -4.83 26.65
C ILE A 7 6.63 -5.81 25.80
N PRO A 8 5.37 -6.11 26.14
CA PRO A 8 4.55 -6.98 25.33
C PRO A 8 4.46 -6.38 23.91
N ALA A 9 4.74 -7.20 22.91
CA ALA A 9 4.64 -6.78 21.51
C ALA A 9 3.21 -6.27 21.27
N ARG A 10 3.07 -4.99 20.94
CA ARG A 10 1.79 -4.40 20.54
C ARG A 10 1.34 -5.10 19.26
N ALA A 11 0.10 -5.55 19.23
CA ALA A 11 -0.45 -6.14 18.02
C ALA A 11 -0.37 -5.13 16.87
N ARG A 12 0.31 -5.50 15.79
CA ARG A 12 0.56 -4.65 14.61
C ARG A 12 -0.65 -4.69 13.67
N ARG A 13 -1.77 -4.11 14.16
CA ARG A 13 -3.05 -4.06 13.46
C ARG A 13 -3.71 -2.70 13.65
N ALA A 14 -4.53 -2.32 12.69
CA ALA A 14 -5.30 -1.09 12.72
C ALA A 14 -6.60 -1.24 11.94
N ALA A 15 -7.58 -0.43 12.31
CA ALA A 15 -8.82 -0.23 11.57
C ALA A 15 -9.04 1.28 11.41
N VAL A 16 -9.31 1.70 10.19
CA VAL A 16 -9.56 3.10 9.82
C VAL A 16 -10.86 3.16 9.04
N SER A 17 -11.69 4.14 9.36
CA SER A 17 -12.88 4.48 8.57
C SER A 17 -12.78 5.93 8.11
N ARG A 18 -13.23 6.18 6.90
CA ARG A 18 -13.33 7.51 6.30
C ARG A 18 -14.73 7.65 5.68
N GLU A 19 -15.36 8.76 5.96
CA GLU A 19 -16.66 9.11 5.41
C GLU A 19 -16.63 10.56 4.94
N SER A 20 -17.10 10.78 3.73
CA SER A 20 -17.28 12.08 3.11
C SER A 20 -18.68 12.16 2.49
N LYS A 21 -18.96 13.19 1.70
CA LYS A 21 -20.21 13.26 0.91
C LYS A 21 -20.15 12.38 -0.34
N GLU A 22 -18.96 11.98 -0.76
CA GLU A 22 -18.67 11.29 -2.01
C GLU A 22 -18.38 9.81 -1.79
N THR A 23 -17.76 9.47 -0.65
CA THR A 23 -17.27 8.13 -0.39
C THR A 23 -17.48 7.71 1.07
N GLN A 24 -17.57 6.40 1.28
CA GLN A 24 -17.53 5.77 2.59
C GLN A 24 -16.64 4.53 2.49
N LEU A 25 -15.54 4.51 3.27
CA LEU A 25 -14.58 3.40 3.27
C LEU A 25 -14.22 2.99 4.69
N ARG A 26 -13.96 1.69 4.85
CA ARG A 26 -13.36 1.09 6.03
C ARG A 26 -12.22 0.17 5.61
N CYS A 27 -11.05 0.31 6.22
CA CYS A 27 -9.90 -0.55 6.00
C CYS A 27 -9.40 -1.11 7.35
N GLU A 28 -9.27 -2.43 7.42
CA GLU A 28 -8.65 -3.13 8.54
C GLU A 28 -7.45 -3.89 8.01
N ILE A 29 -6.28 -3.73 8.66
CA ILE A 29 -5.09 -4.50 8.35
C ILE A 29 -4.51 -5.16 9.59
N SER A 30 -3.85 -6.30 9.38
CA SER A 30 -3.00 -6.93 10.38
C SER A 30 -1.68 -7.34 9.71
N LEU A 31 -0.57 -6.77 10.19
CA LEU A 31 0.76 -7.07 9.68
C LEU A 31 1.29 -8.43 10.18
N GLU A 32 0.49 -9.15 10.97
CA GLU A 32 0.78 -10.52 11.39
C GLU A 32 0.26 -11.50 10.34
N PRO A 33 0.97 -12.60 10.09
CA PRO A 33 0.55 -13.60 9.09
C PRO A 33 -0.74 -14.32 9.51
N GLY A 34 -1.51 -14.81 8.53
CA GLY A 34 -2.59 -15.76 8.76
C GLY A 34 -4.01 -15.20 8.80
N GLY A 35 -4.24 -14.00 8.26
CA GLY A 35 -5.60 -13.46 8.07
C GLY A 35 -6.13 -13.62 6.64
N ALA A 36 -7.43 -13.36 6.46
CA ALA A 36 -8.07 -13.32 5.14
C ALA A 36 -7.87 -11.97 4.46
N ASN A 37 -7.80 -11.99 3.13
CA ASN A 37 -7.86 -10.80 2.29
C ASN A 37 -9.24 -10.73 1.67
N VAL A 38 -9.96 -9.64 1.94
CA VAL A 38 -11.30 -9.39 1.40
C VAL A 38 -11.38 -7.91 1.06
N VAL A 39 -11.52 -7.60 -0.22
CA VAL A 39 -11.64 -6.23 -0.70
C VAL A 39 -12.92 -6.12 -1.53
N ASP A 40 -13.77 -5.17 -1.20
CA ASP A 40 -15.00 -4.84 -1.91
C ASP A 40 -15.23 -3.33 -1.85
N THR A 41 -14.61 -2.62 -2.78
CA THR A 41 -14.79 -1.17 -2.95
C THR A 41 -15.91 -0.83 -3.93
N GLY A 42 -16.43 -1.81 -4.67
CA GLY A 42 -17.32 -1.61 -5.79
C GLY A 42 -16.60 -1.32 -7.11
N LEU A 43 -15.26 -1.28 -7.10
CA LEU A 43 -14.40 -1.15 -8.28
C LEU A 43 -13.59 -2.45 -8.47
N PRO A 44 -14.09 -3.44 -9.23
CA PRO A 44 -13.48 -4.78 -9.28
C PRO A 44 -12.00 -4.80 -9.69
N PHE A 45 -11.58 -3.84 -10.52
CA PHE A 45 -10.18 -3.73 -10.92
C PHE A 45 -9.29 -3.26 -9.76
N LEU A 46 -9.74 -2.24 -9.01
CA LEU A 46 -9.04 -1.77 -7.82
C LEU A 46 -9.00 -2.84 -6.73
N ASP A 47 -10.12 -3.55 -6.52
CA ASP A 47 -10.22 -4.67 -5.56
C ASP A 47 -9.15 -5.72 -5.85
N HIS A 48 -9.05 -6.13 -7.13
CA HIS A 48 -8.02 -7.07 -7.59
C HIS A 48 -6.60 -6.55 -7.32
N MET A 49 -6.31 -5.28 -7.59
CA MET A 49 -4.98 -4.67 -7.32
C MET A 49 -4.64 -4.69 -5.82
N LEU A 50 -5.59 -4.34 -4.96
CA LEU A 50 -5.41 -4.33 -3.51
C LEU A 50 -5.24 -5.73 -2.92
N GLU A 51 -5.98 -6.71 -3.44
CA GLU A 51 -5.80 -8.13 -3.07
C GLU A 51 -4.41 -8.64 -3.45
N GLN A 52 -3.89 -8.29 -4.64
CA GLN A 52 -2.52 -8.61 -5.01
C GLN A 52 -1.52 -8.00 -4.01
N THR A 53 -1.71 -6.71 -3.66
CA THR A 53 -0.82 -6.04 -2.71
C THR A 53 -0.78 -6.75 -1.36
N SER A 54 -1.92 -7.01 -0.74
CA SER A 54 -1.99 -7.67 0.57
C SER A 54 -1.44 -9.10 0.53
N ARG A 55 -1.75 -9.85 -0.53
CA ARG A 55 -1.26 -11.21 -0.73
C ARG A 55 0.27 -11.28 -0.78
N TYR A 56 0.89 -10.43 -1.59
CA TYR A 56 2.36 -10.43 -1.74
C TYR A 56 3.07 -9.73 -0.58
N ALA A 57 2.40 -8.83 0.13
CA ALA A 57 2.90 -8.25 1.38
C ALA A 57 2.87 -9.24 2.55
N GLY A 58 2.08 -10.31 2.46
CA GLY A 58 1.97 -11.32 3.51
C GLY A 58 1.20 -10.86 4.75
N PHE A 59 0.48 -9.75 4.66
CA PHE A 59 -0.42 -9.28 5.71
C PHE A 59 -1.89 -9.45 5.31
N SER A 60 -2.80 -9.47 6.29
CA SER A 60 -4.22 -9.52 6.00
C SER A 60 -4.80 -8.12 5.84
N MET A 61 -5.75 -7.98 4.89
CA MET A 61 -6.48 -6.75 4.65
C MET A 61 -7.96 -7.06 4.45
N ARG A 62 -8.80 -6.29 5.14
CA ARG A 62 -10.22 -6.19 4.85
C ARG A 62 -10.51 -4.75 4.49
N MET A 63 -11.01 -4.51 3.28
CA MET A 63 -11.45 -3.18 2.85
C MET A 63 -12.86 -3.29 2.31
N ASP A 64 -13.74 -2.43 2.82
CA ASP A 64 -15.12 -2.28 2.35
C ASP A 64 -15.34 -0.81 2.01
N GLY A 65 -15.90 -0.54 0.84
CA GLY A 65 -16.07 0.83 0.36
C GLY A 65 -17.25 1.01 -0.57
N ARG A 66 -17.78 2.22 -0.61
CA ARG A 66 -18.77 2.70 -1.58
C ARG A 66 -18.48 4.16 -1.88
N GLY A 67 -18.76 4.58 -3.10
CA GLY A 67 -18.58 5.95 -3.55
C GLY A 67 -19.44 6.27 -4.75
N ASP A 68 -19.35 7.49 -5.21
CA ASP A 68 -20.06 8.07 -6.35
C ASP A 68 -19.44 7.66 -7.70
N ILE A 69 -19.21 6.35 -7.89
CA ILE A 69 -18.52 5.77 -9.05
C ILE A 69 -19.21 6.03 -10.38
N GLU A 70 -20.49 6.39 -10.37
CA GLU A 70 -21.23 6.87 -11.54
C GLU A 70 -20.78 8.26 -12.01
N ILE A 71 -20.12 9.03 -11.12
CA ILE A 71 -19.50 10.31 -11.46
C ILE A 71 -18.08 10.07 -11.94
N ASP A 72 -17.23 9.49 -11.07
CA ASP A 72 -15.85 9.13 -11.38
C ASP A 72 -15.33 8.08 -10.37
N GLU A 73 -14.46 7.20 -10.82
CA GLU A 73 -13.76 6.23 -9.94
C GLU A 73 -12.65 6.91 -9.12
N HIS A 74 -12.30 8.17 -9.41
CA HIS A 74 -11.19 8.93 -8.81
C HIS A 74 -11.30 9.04 -7.30
N HIS A 75 -12.44 9.57 -6.80
CA HIS A 75 -12.65 9.82 -5.37
C HIS A 75 -12.47 8.55 -4.54
N LEU A 76 -13.09 7.46 -4.99
CA LEU A 76 -13.02 6.19 -4.28
C LEU A 76 -11.62 5.56 -4.34
N THR A 77 -10.91 5.72 -5.46
CA THR A 77 -9.55 5.23 -5.63
C THR A 77 -8.55 5.99 -4.75
N GLU A 78 -8.65 7.33 -4.71
CA GLU A 78 -7.83 8.15 -3.83
C GLU A 78 -8.09 7.82 -2.36
N ASP A 79 -9.35 7.74 -1.97
CA ASP A 79 -9.74 7.46 -0.59
C ASP A 79 -9.35 6.05 -0.13
N ALA A 80 -9.31 5.06 -1.03
CA ALA A 80 -8.73 3.74 -0.75
C ALA A 80 -7.24 3.85 -0.42
N GLY A 81 -6.49 4.68 -1.14
CA GLY A 81 -5.09 4.99 -0.84
C GLY A 81 -4.94 5.67 0.53
N ILE A 82 -5.82 6.63 0.85
CA ILE A 82 -5.83 7.33 2.15
C ILE A 82 -6.03 6.34 3.30
N VAL A 83 -7.10 5.54 3.28
CA VAL A 83 -7.42 4.65 4.41
C VAL A 83 -6.41 3.52 4.57
N LEU A 84 -5.86 2.98 3.46
CA LEU A 84 -4.80 1.98 3.53
C LEU A 84 -3.51 2.57 4.10
N GLY A 85 -3.13 3.78 3.66
CA GLY A 85 -1.96 4.49 4.18
C GLY A 85 -2.07 4.78 5.67
N GLN A 86 -3.22 5.28 6.12
CA GLN A 86 -3.50 5.54 7.53
C GLN A 86 -3.50 4.25 8.36
N ALA A 87 -4.11 3.18 7.87
CA ALA A 87 -4.13 1.89 8.55
C ALA A 87 -2.71 1.34 8.70
N LEU A 88 -1.88 1.41 7.65
CA LEU A 88 -0.48 1.01 7.71
C LEU A 88 0.30 1.84 8.74
N SER A 89 0.16 3.16 8.72
CA SER A 89 0.84 4.06 9.66
C SER A 89 0.46 3.76 11.11
N GLN A 90 -0.83 3.52 11.39
CA GLN A 90 -1.31 3.16 12.73
C GLN A 90 -0.84 1.76 13.17
N ALA A 91 -0.84 0.77 12.29
CA ALA A 91 -0.35 -0.58 12.59
C ALA A 91 1.16 -0.60 12.87
N LEU A 92 1.93 0.25 12.21
CA LEU A 92 3.38 0.40 12.43
C LEU A 92 3.71 1.16 13.72
N GLY A 93 2.84 2.06 14.17
CA GLY A 93 3.06 2.86 15.38
C GLY A 93 4.30 3.74 15.27
N ASP A 94 5.22 3.58 16.21
CA ASP A 94 6.49 4.33 16.26
C ASP A 94 7.54 3.85 15.25
N ARG A 95 7.29 2.71 14.62
CA ARG A 95 8.18 2.05 13.62
C ARG A 95 9.50 1.54 14.21
N VAL A 96 9.55 1.32 15.53
CA VAL A 96 10.73 0.74 16.18
C VAL A 96 10.89 -0.71 15.77
N GLY A 97 12.11 -1.08 15.38
CA GLY A 97 12.49 -2.46 15.06
C GLY A 97 12.07 -2.98 13.69
N ILE A 98 11.41 -2.18 12.84
CA ILE A 98 11.14 -2.59 11.45
C ILE A 98 12.40 -2.51 10.59
N VAL A 99 12.40 -3.23 9.45
CA VAL A 99 13.47 -3.12 8.43
C VAL A 99 13.45 -1.73 7.79
N ARG A 100 12.28 -1.11 7.62
CA ARG A 100 12.03 0.23 7.13
C ARG A 100 12.11 0.37 5.61
N PHE A 101 13.13 -0.18 4.96
CA PHE A 101 13.30 -0.12 3.51
C PHE A 101 12.81 -1.42 2.87
N GLY A 102 12.17 -1.28 1.72
CA GLY A 102 11.81 -2.40 0.89
C GLY A 102 11.96 -2.05 -0.58
N SER A 103 12.37 -3.03 -1.38
CA SER A 103 12.45 -2.86 -2.82
C SER A 103 12.16 -4.18 -3.52
N ALA A 104 11.37 -4.13 -4.58
CA ALA A 104 11.03 -5.31 -5.33
C ALA A 104 10.82 -5.04 -6.81
N TYR A 105 11.17 -6.01 -7.62
CA TYR A 105 10.69 -6.15 -8.99
C TYR A 105 9.61 -7.23 -9.03
N ALA A 106 8.55 -6.99 -9.79
CA ALA A 106 7.54 -8.01 -10.03
C ALA A 106 7.21 -8.10 -11.51
N PRO A 107 7.32 -9.30 -12.10
CA PRO A 107 6.88 -9.54 -13.47
C PRO A 107 5.41 -9.98 -13.49
N LEU A 108 4.77 -9.71 -14.61
CA LEU A 108 3.54 -10.37 -15.06
C LEU A 108 3.62 -10.48 -16.58
N ASP A 109 3.81 -11.70 -17.07
CA ASP A 109 4.07 -12.00 -18.48
C ASP A 109 5.13 -11.04 -19.08
N GLU A 110 4.76 -10.18 -20.03
CA GLU A 110 5.64 -9.22 -20.68
C GLU A 110 5.89 -7.94 -19.87
N ALA A 111 5.11 -7.73 -18.80
CA ALA A 111 5.24 -6.55 -17.94
C ALA A 111 6.25 -6.78 -16.80
N LEU A 112 6.97 -5.74 -16.47
CA LEU A 112 7.89 -5.69 -15.33
C LEU A 112 7.84 -4.30 -14.72
N SER A 113 7.64 -4.22 -13.42
CA SER A 113 7.70 -2.98 -12.66
C SER A 113 8.61 -3.11 -11.45
N ARG A 114 9.05 -1.97 -10.91
CA ARG A 114 9.84 -1.87 -9.69
C ARG A 114 9.15 -0.95 -8.70
N VAL A 115 9.16 -1.32 -7.43
CA VAL A 115 8.75 -0.44 -6.33
C VAL A 115 9.85 -0.37 -5.28
N VAL A 116 10.12 0.84 -4.79
CA VAL A 116 11.04 1.10 -3.68
C VAL A 116 10.30 1.96 -2.64
N ILE A 117 10.36 1.55 -1.37
CA ILE A 117 9.67 2.24 -0.27
C ILE A 117 10.61 2.48 0.91
N ASP A 118 10.52 3.67 1.52
CA ASP A 118 11.11 4.03 2.81
C ASP A 118 10.01 4.49 3.78
N LEU A 119 9.78 3.72 4.85
CA LEU A 119 8.79 4.01 5.88
C LEU A 119 9.35 5.02 6.90
N CYS A 120 9.66 6.24 6.49
CA CYS A 120 10.44 7.23 7.22
C CYS A 120 9.66 8.42 7.78
N LYS A 121 8.32 8.42 7.71
CA LYS A 121 7.42 9.55 8.06
C LYS A 121 7.63 10.82 7.23
N ARG A 122 8.34 10.73 6.11
CA ARG A 122 8.50 11.81 5.13
C ARG A 122 7.80 11.39 3.85
N PRO A 123 6.57 11.86 3.63
CA PRO A 123 5.81 11.48 2.45
C PRO A 123 6.43 12.09 1.19
N TYR A 124 6.64 11.25 0.20
CA TYR A 124 7.00 11.60 -1.16
C TYR A 124 6.59 10.47 -2.08
N CYS A 125 6.00 10.79 -3.21
CA CYS A 125 5.61 9.80 -4.20
C CYS A 125 6.08 10.20 -5.58
N GLU A 126 6.80 9.29 -6.24
CA GLU A 126 7.15 9.40 -7.65
C GLU A 126 6.61 8.17 -8.39
N VAL A 127 5.75 8.39 -9.36
CA VAL A 127 5.23 7.35 -10.26
C VAL A 127 5.75 7.63 -11.66
N ASN A 128 6.72 6.85 -12.08
CA ASN A 128 7.29 6.89 -13.42
C ASN A 128 6.67 5.80 -14.29
N ASP A 129 5.45 6.03 -14.73
CA ASP A 129 4.68 5.09 -15.57
C ASP A 129 4.98 5.20 -17.06
N GLN A 130 5.74 6.19 -17.48
CA GLN A 130 6.04 6.52 -18.89
C GLN A 130 4.79 6.60 -19.77
N GLY A 131 3.66 7.03 -19.20
CA GLY A 131 2.36 7.14 -19.87
C GLY A 131 1.67 5.79 -20.11
N LYS A 132 2.05 4.72 -19.41
CA LYS A 132 1.43 3.40 -19.53
C LYS A 132 0.16 3.27 -18.70
N LEU A 133 0.06 4.00 -17.60
CA LEU A 133 -1.18 4.11 -16.83
C LEU A 133 -2.08 5.18 -17.45
N ARG A 134 -2.62 4.90 -18.63
CA ARG A 134 -3.58 5.77 -19.34
C ARG A 134 -4.65 4.96 -20.04
N GLY A 135 -5.88 5.50 -20.03
CA GLY A 135 -7.06 4.87 -20.62
C GLY A 135 -7.64 3.79 -19.69
N ARG A 136 -8.39 2.86 -20.23
CA ARG A 136 -9.20 1.94 -19.40
C ARG A 136 -8.68 0.50 -19.47
N SER A 137 -8.78 -0.22 -18.34
CA SER A 137 -8.69 -1.67 -18.23
C SER A 137 -10.07 -2.18 -17.80
N GLY A 138 -10.79 -2.82 -18.71
CA GLY A 138 -12.23 -3.03 -18.51
C GLY A 138 -12.97 -1.69 -18.38
N SER A 139 -13.75 -1.53 -17.34
CA SER A 139 -14.46 -0.28 -17.02
C SER A 139 -13.61 0.73 -16.24
N TYR A 140 -12.44 0.36 -15.71
CA TYR A 140 -11.65 1.18 -14.79
C TYR A 140 -10.63 2.07 -15.53
N ALA A 141 -10.57 3.36 -15.16
CA ALA A 141 -9.58 4.33 -15.64
C ALA A 141 -8.25 4.15 -14.89
N VAL A 142 -7.25 3.54 -15.55
CA VAL A 142 -6.00 3.13 -14.87
C VAL A 142 -5.12 4.31 -14.44
N GLU A 143 -5.32 5.50 -14.98
CA GLU A 143 -4.67 6.74 -14.52
C GLU A 143 -4.97 7.08 -13.08
N ASN A 144 -6.14 6.69 -12.54
CA ASN A 144 -6.50 6.90 -11.14
C ASN A 144 -5.58 6.16 -10.16
N LEU A 145 -4.88 5.11 -10.61
CA LEU A 145 -3.89 4.40 -9.78
C LEU A 145 -2.71 5.29 -9.36
N VAL A 146 -2.40 6.34 -10.13
CA VAL A 146 -1.38 7.32 -9.73
C VAL A 146 -1.80 8.06 -8.47
N GLU A 147 -3.07 8.45 -8.38
CA GLU A 147 -3.61 9.12 -7.20
C GLU A 147 -3.69 8.16 -5.99
N PHE A 148 -4.01 6.88 -6.22
CA PHE A 148 -3.89 5.87 -5.17
C PHE A 148 -2.48 5.83 -4.57
N PHE A 149 -1.42 5.73 -5.39
CA PHE A 149 -0.04 5.67 -4.90
C PHE A 149 0.36 6.94 -4.14
N ARG A 150 -0.05 8.12 -4.63
CA ARG A 150 0.18 9.40 -3.97
C ARG A 150 -0.50 9.46 -2.61
N ALA A 151 -1.80 9.19 -2.55
CA ALA A 151 -2.59 9.20 -1.33
C ALA A 151 -2.05 8.20 -0.32
N PHE A 152 -1.74 6.97 -0.75
CA PHE A 152 -1.11 5.95 0.08
C PHE A 152 0.22 6.44 0.68
N SER A 153 1.12 6.97 -0.13
CA SER A 153 2.43 7.46 0.31
C SER A 153 2.30 8.55 1.37
N ILE A 154 1.41 9.53 1.13
CA ILE A 154 1.17 10.65 2.05
C ILE A 154 0.68 10.14 3.40
N HIS A 155 -0.33 9.30 3.40
CA HIS A 155 -1.01 8.85 4.62
C HIS A 155 -0.28 7.71 5.33
N ALA A 156 0.49 6.92 4.60
CA ALA A 156 1.45 5.99 5.20
C ALA A 156 2.67 6.70 5.80
N GLY A 157 2.93 7.96 5.43
CA GLY A 157 4.16 8.67 5.78
C GLY A 157 5.38 7.95 5.21
N ALA A 158 5.33 7.65 3.93
CA ALA A 158 6.36 6.88 3.22
C ALA A 158 6.93 7.67 2.05
N THR A 159 8.22 7.49 1.77
CA THR A 159 8.79 7.81 0.45
C THR A 159 8.56 6.59 -0.44
N LEU A 160 7.90 6.78 -1.57
CA LEU A 160 7.50 5.71 -2.50
C LEU A 160 7.93 6.05 -3.92
N HIS A 161 8.64 5.14 -4.57
CA HIS A 161 8.94 5.20 -6.00
C HIS A 161 8.32 3.98 -6.68
N VAL A 162 7.55 4.23 -7.74
CA VAL A 162 6.89 3.21 -8.57
C VAL A 162 7.35 3.40 -10.00
N ASP A 163 8.09 2.44 -10.54
CA ASP A 163 8.67 2.54 -11.86
C ASP A 163 8.13 1.45 -12.80
N TYR A 164 7.63 1.87 -13.94
CA TYR A 164 7.47 1.03 -15.11
C TYR A 164 8.86 0.72 -15.72
N ILE A 165 9.14 -0.54 -15.96
CA ILE A 165 10.36 -0.97 -16.65
C ILE A 165 10.04 -1.37 -18.09
N ARG A 166 9.02 -2.22 -18.27
CA ARG A 166 8.51 -2.68 -19.58
C ARG A 166 7.12 -3.27 -19.44
N GLY A 167 6.42 -3.40 -20.56
CA GLY A 167 5.09 -4.00 -20.66
C GLY A 167 4.29 -3.32 -21.77
N ARG A 168 3.30 -4.03 -22.31
CA ARG A 168 2.41 -3.52 -23.36
C ARG A 168 0.97 -3.45 -22.90
N ASP A 169 0.52 -4.48 -22.19
CA ASP A 169 -0.80 -4.53 -21.61
C ASP A 169 -0.86 -3.71 -20.32
N ARG A 170 -1.79 -2.75 -20.26
CA ARG A 170 -1.93 -1.84 -19.12
C ARG A 170 -2.42 -2.52 -17.84
N HIS A 171 -3.21 -3.60 -17.98
CA HIS A 171 -3.59 -4.44 -16.85
C HIS A 171 -2.36 -5.12 -16.25
N HIS A 172 -1.53 -5.76 -17.10
CA HIS A 172 -0.31 -6.42 -16.65
C HIS A 172 0.68 -5.41 -16.01
N VAL A 173 0.79 -4.21 -16.59
CA VAL A 173 1.63 -3.15 -16.03
C VAL A 173 1.13 -2.73 -14.66
N ALA A 174 -0.16 -2.42 -14.51
CA ALA A 174 -0.76 -2.04 -13.24
C ALA A 174 -0.58 -3.15 -12.18
N GLU A 175 -0.96 -4.38 -12.51
CA GLU A 175 -0.86 -5.51 -11.59
C GLU A 175 0.60 -5.79 -11.17
N SER A 176 1.56 -5.67 -12.10
CA SER A 176 2.98 -5.81 -11.76
C SER A 176 3.46 -4.75 -10.76
N MET A 177 2.95 -3.50 -10.84
CA MET A 177 3.23 -2.44 -9.86
C MET A 177 2.68 -2.78 -8.48
N PHE A 178 1.42 -3.26 -8.39
CA PHE A 178 0.80 -3.62 -7.12
C PHE A 178 1.42 -4.87 -6.49
N LYS A 179 1.84 -5.85 -7.28
CA LYS A 179 2.65 -6.99 -6.82
C LYS A 179 4.00 -6.52 -6.27
N ALA A 180 4.69 -5.64 -6.98
CA ALA A 180 5.95 -5.07 -6.52
C ALA A 180 5.78 -4.24 -5.23
N LEU A 181 4.67 -3.47 -5.11
CA LEU A 181 4.33 -2.77 -3.86
C LEU A 181 4.14 -3.76 -2.71
N GLY A 182 3.39 -4.83 -2.91
CA GLY A 182 3.20 -5.87 -1.91
C GLY A 182 4.52 -6.47 -1.43
N LEU A 183 5.38 -6.88 -2.36
CA LEU A 183 6.70 -7.45 -2.05
C LEU A 183 7.60 -6.45 -1.30
N ALA A 184 7.65 -5.20 -1.74
CA ALA A 184 8.42 -4.15 -1.09
C ALA A 184 7.90 -3.84 0.32
N LEU A 185 6.57 -3.82 0.52
CA LEU A 185 5.95 -3.67 1.83
C LEU A 185 6.29 -4.83 2.76
N ARG A 186 6.24 -6.08 2.28
CA ARG A 186 6.62 -7.27 3.07
C ARG A 186 7.99 -7.09 3.72
N ASP A 187 8.96 -6.65 2.92
CA ASP A 187 10.32 -6.47 3.40
C ASP A 187 10.42 -5.26 4.34
N ALA A 188 9.81 -4.13 3.98
CA ALA A 188 9.88 -2.90 4.77
C ALA A 188 9.23 -3.02 6.16
N VAL A 189 8.10 -3.75 6.27
CA VAL A 189 7.38 -3.92 7.54
C VAL A 189 7.93 -5.06 8.41
N ALA A 190 8.82 -5.90 7.88
CA ALA A 190 9.41 -7.00 8.62
C ALA A 190 10.15 -6.50 9.87
N MET A 191 10.16 -7.33 10.93
CA MET A 191 10.92 -7.01 12.13
C MET A 191 12.39 -7.37 11.92
N GLY A 192 13.26 -6.35 11.90
CA GLY A 192 14.70 -6.49 11.61
C GLY A 192 15.61 -6.47 12.84
N GLY A 193 15.03 -6.31 14.04
CA GLY A 193 15.82 -6.24 15.29
C GLY A 193 15.97 -4.81 15.82
N GLY A 194 16.55 -4.67 16.99
CA GLY A 194 16.41 -3.58 17.93
C GLY A 194 16.67 -2.14 17.48
N GLY A 195 15.84 -1.24 17.97
CA GLY A 195 16.03 0.21 17.91
C GLY A 195 15.27 0.89 16.75
N VAL A 196 15.38 2.21 16.73
CA VAL A 196 14.87 3.05 15.63
C VAL A 196 15.82 2.91 14.44
N PRO A 197 15.35 2.50 13.25
CA PRO A 197 16.23 2.30 12.07
C PRO A 197 16.62 3.65 11.45
N SER A 198 17.29 4.50 12.22
CA SER A 198 17.70 5.85 11.82
C SER A 198 18.95 6.27 12.59
N THR A 199 19.94 6.81 11.87
CA THR A 199 21.14 7.41 12.48
C THR A 199 20.86 8.65 13.34
N LYS A 200 19.66 9.24 13.18
CA LYS A 200 19.18 10.38 13.98
C LYS A 200 18.49 9.97 15.27
N GLY A 201 18.28 8.65 15.51
CA GLY A 201 17.58 8.13 16.69
C GLY A 201 16.06 8.36 16.70
N LEU A 202 15.50 8.92 15.63
CA LEU A 202 14.05 9.16 15.43
C LEU A 202 13.68 9.02 13.93
N LEU A 203 12.37 8.78 13.66
CA LEU A 203 11.76 8.75 12.32
C LEU A 203 10.69 9.83 12.21
#